data_f7a2e01dc752fde5f607802af8fa63e7
#
_entry.id   f7a2e01dc752fde5f607802af8fa63e7
#
_cell.length_a   1.000
_cell.length_b   1.000
_cell.length_c   1.000
_cell.angle_alpha   90.00
_cell.angle_beta   90.00
_cell.angle_gamma   90.00
#
_symmetry.space_group_name_H-M   'P 1'
#
loop_
_entity.id
_entity.type
_entity.pdbx_description
1 polymer ?
#
loop_
_entity_poly.entity_id
_entity_poly.type
_entity_poly.pdbx_seq_one_letter_code
_entity_poly.pdbx_strand_id
1 'polypeptide(L)'
;MALVGTLMAPAAVLRGSIVDAATGEGLIQASLRVLAAKDSAVVKAAVTNAQGRFSVDVKPGKYIIEASYVGYATQTRQFNMGDAARTIKPFALAESAIALKEATVTGIRTPMKVMEDTVEFAAESYKTQPNAVVEDLLKRLPGVEVSSDGKITANGQEISKILVDGKEFFSDDPTVASRNLPVNIVEKLQVVNRKSDLARMTGVDDGEEETVINLTVKKGMHNGWFGNAEAGYGTDDRYKANFTVNRFWNGNQITFLGSANNVNEPGFADGASGRFRRFGGTNGITSAQSFGMNFNVGKEEIFRVGGDLMYSHTDRDTRSHSDRQYLFEDSTSRTVSDKYARDKGHNFRADVRVEWNPDS
;
A
#
# COMPACT_ATOMS: atom_id res chain seq x y z
N MET A 1 -41.05 29.50 37.88
CA MET A 1 -39.67 29.16 37.49
C MET A 1 -39.17 28.20 38.55
N ALA A 2 -39.33 26.90 38.31
CA ALA A 2 -38.98 25.85 39.27
C ALA A 2 -37.54 25.39 38.99
N LEU A 3 -36.66 25.63 39.93
CA LEU A 3 -35.27 25.21 39.95
C LEU A 3 -35.23 23.70 40.19
N VAL A 4 -35.07 22.87 39.18
CA VAL A 4 -34.84 21.42 39.32
C VAL A 4 -33.35 21.27 39.67
N GLY A 5 -33.09 21.21 40.99
CA GLY A 5 -31.77 20.83 41.49
C GLY A 5 -31.52 19.36 41.21
N THR A 6 -30.61 19.05 40.31
CA THR A 6 -30.08 17.72 40.09
C THR A 6 -29.30 17.28 41.37
N LEU A 7 -29.93 16.48 42.22
CA LEU A 7 -29.22 15.81 43.33
C LEU A 7 -28.17 14.89 42.71
N MET A 8 -26.91 15.27 42.75
CA MET A 8 -25.80 14.37 42.46
C MET A 8 -25.73 13.33 43.56
N ALA A 9 -26.07 12.09 43.28
CA ALA A 9 -25.90 10.98 44.24
C ALA A 9 -24.41 10.91 44.63
N PRO A 10 -24.13 10.79 45.96
CA PRO A 10 -22.75 10.67 46.44
C PRO A 10 -22.12 9.38 45.89
N ALA A 11 -20.81 9.42 45.61
CA ALA A 11 -20.07 8.22 45.23
C ALA A 11 -19.98 7.26 46.43
N ALA A 12 -20.27 6.00 46.20
CA ALA A 12 -20.18 4.96 47.21
C ALA A 12 -18.88 4.13 47.04
N VAL A 13 -18.35 3.67 48.17
CA VAL A 13 -17.06 2.96 48.23
C VAL A 13 -17.22 1.49 47.82
N LEU A 14 -16.56 1.11 46.73
CA LEU A 14 -16.41 -0.28 46.31
C LEU A 14 -15.12 -0.86 46.89
N ARG A 15 -15.21 -1.99 47.61
CA ARG A 15 -14.07 -2.70 48.22
C ARG A 15 -14.00 -4.12 47.72
N GLY A 16 -12.79 -4.67 47.66
CA GLY A 16 -12.53 -6.06 47.33
C GLY A 16 -11.07 -6.41 47.43
N SER A 17 -10.72 -7.60 46.96
CA SER A 17 -9.33 -8.07 46.90
C SER A 17 -9.09 -8.81 45.58
N ILE A 18 -7.82 -8.85 45.21
CA ILE A 18 -7.30 -9.65 44.08
C ILE A 18 -6.27 -10.61 44.68
N VAL A 19 -6.48 -11.89 44.44
CA VAL A 19 -5.67 -12.97 45.05
C VAL A 19 -5.21 -13.94 43.97
N ASP A 20 -4.16 -14.65 44.22
CA ASP A 20 -3.73 -15.81 43.44
C ASP A 20 -4.74 -16.95 43.60
N ALA A 21 -5.15 -17.57 42.48
CA ALA A 21 -6.16 -18.64 42.53
C ALA A 21 -5.64 -19.96 43.10
N ALA A 22 -4.34 -20.22 43.06
CA ALA A 22 -3.72 -21.45 43.59
C ALA A 22 -3.34 -21.32 45.06
N THR A 23 -2.77 -20.19 45.47
CA THR A 23 -2.25 -19.98 46.83
C THR A 23 -3.21 -19.21 47.73
N GLY A 24 -4.13 -18.43 47.18
CA GLY A 24 -5.00 -17.53 47.92
C GLY A 24 -4.31 -16.27 48.44
N GLU A 25 -3.04 -16.08 48.14
CA GLU A 25 -2.27 -14.90 48.56
C GLU A 25 -2.71 -13.63 47.82
N GLY A 26 -2.67 -12.49 48.54
CA GLY A 26 -3.04 -11.20 47.93
C GLY A 26 -2.01 -10.73 46.93
N LEU A 27 -2.45 -10.42 45.68
CA LEU A 27 -1.58 -9.89 44.66
C LEU A 27 -1.36 -8.39 44.86
N ILE A 28 -0.11 -8.02 45.13
CA ILE A 28 0.31 -6.63 45.42
C ILE A 28 0.42 -5.86 44.12
N GLN A 29 -0.10 -4.61 44.08
CA GLN A 29 -0.10 -3.73 42.90
C GLN A 29 -0.83 -4.32 41.66
N ALA A 30 -1.75 -5.25 41.88
CA ALA A 30 -2.63 -5.70 40.82
C ALA A 30 -3.56 -4.57 40.39
N SER A 31 -3.78 -4.43 39.10
CA SER A 31 -4.58 -3.37 38.49
C SER A 31 -6.07 -3.74 38.52
N LEU A 32 -6.88 -2.77 38.91
CA LEU A 32 -8.34 -2.82 38.80
C LEU A 32 -8.82 -1.68 37.92
N ARG A 33 -9.63 -1.99 36.93
CA ARG A 33 -10.34 -1.00 36.14
C ARG A 33 -11.84 -1.15 36.28
N VAL A 34 -12.54 -0.04 36.47
CA VAL A 34 -14.00 0.03 36.49
C VAL A 34 -14.43 0.67 35.17
N LEU A 35 -15.13 -0.09 34.38
CA LEU A 35 -15.57 0.30 33.02
C LEU A 35 -17.08 0.52 33.02
N ALA A 36 -17.57 1.53 32.33
CA ALA A 36 -19.00 1.72 32.12
C ALA A 36 -19.57 0.57 31.28
N ALA A 37 -20.69 -0.02 31.73
CA ALA A 37 -21.28 -1.18 31.04
C ALA A 37 -21.83 -0.86 29.62
N LYS A 38 -22.04 0.44 29.29
CA LYS A 38 -22.61 0.90 28.02
C LYS A 38 -21.60 0.95 26.88
N ASP A 39 -20.39 1.41 27.15
CA ASP A 39 -19.39 1.74 26.14
C ASP A 39 -17.98 1.26 26.48
N SER A 40 -17.83 0.53 27.62
CA SER A 40 -16.55 0.05 28.15
C SER A 40 -15.52 1.15 28.41
N ALA A 41 -15.95 2.41 28.54
CA ALA A 41 -15.08 3.51 28.88
C ALA A 41 -14.57 3.35 30.33
N VAL A 42 -13.28 3.64 30.58
CA VAL A 42 -12.70 3.59 31.93
C VAL A 42 -13.26 4.74 32.78
N VAL A 43 -14.03 4.39 33.80
CA VAL A 43 -14.62 5.34 34.74
C VAL A 43 -13.66 5.60 35.93
N LYS A 44 -13.03 4.55 36.44
CA LYS A 44 -12.05 4.61 37.53
C LYS A 44 -11.02 3.50 37.37
N ALA A 45 -9.84 3.74 37.93
CA ALA A 45 -8.79 2.73 38.07
C ALA A 45 -8.22 2.80 39.48
N ALA A 46 -7.78 1.64 40.01
CA ALA A 46 -7.11 1.50 41.30
C ALA A 46 -6.08 0.39 41.24
N VAL A 47 -5.19 0.35 42.20
CA VAL A 47 -4.24 -0.75 42.41
C VAL A 47 -4.41 -1.34 43.80
N THR A 48 -4.09 -2.61 43.96
CA THR A 48 -4.15 -3.29 45.26
C THR A 48 -2.99 -2.88 46.16
N ASN A 49 -3.24 -2.90 47.45
CA ASN A 49 -2.24 -2.67 48.50
C ASN A 49 -1.40 -3.95 48.78
N ALA A 50 -0.56 -3.90 49.80
CA ALA A 50 0.31 -5.01 50.24
C ALA A 50 -0.44 -6.31 50.62
N GLN A 51 -1.73 -6.24 50.92
CA GLN A 51 -2.59 -7.39 51.25
C GLN A 51 -3.50 -7.78 50.06
N GLY A 52 -3.24 -7.26 48.85
CA GLY A 52 -4.08 -7.53 47.70
C GLY A 52 -5.46 -6.84 47.73
N ARG A 53 -5.71 -5.87 48.63
CA ARG A 53 -7.01 -5.20 48.78
C ARG A 53 -7.05 -3.89 48.01
N PHE A 54 -8.24 -3.57 47.49
CA PHE A 54 -8.51 -2.29 46.81
C PHE A 54 -9.73 -1.59 47.40
N SER A 55 -9.78 -0.28 47.22
CA SER A 55 -10.91 0.58 47.56
C SER A 55 -11.02 1.66 46.50
N VAL A 56 -12.21 1.82 45.93
CA VAL A 56 -12.45 2.83 44.85
C VAL A 56 -13.85 3.42 44.99
N ASP A 57 -13.95 4.73 44.84
CA ASP A 57 -15.23 5.44 44.87
C ASP A 57 -15.89 5.43 43.51
N VAL A 58 -17.11 4.88 43.41
CA VAL A 58 -17.87 4.72 42.20
C VAL A 58 -19.30 5.24 42.41
N LYS A 59 -19.84 5.98 41.45
CA LYS A 59 -21.24 6.42 41.48
C LYS A 59 -22.18 5.23 41.27
N PRO A 60 -23.44 5.30 41.74
CA PRO A 60 -24.43 4.27 41.45
C PRO A 60 -24.59 4.05 39.93
N GLY A 61 -24.63 2.78 39.50
CA GLY A 61 -24.70 2.43 38.07
C GLY A 61 -24.26 1.00 37.77
N LYS A 62 -24.36 0.63 36.49
CA LYS A 62 -23.91 -0.68 35.99
C LYS A 62 -22.51 -0.56 35.40
N TYR A 63 -21.62 -1.43 35.84
CA TYR A 63 -20.21 -1.43 35.52
C TYR A 63 -19.70 -2.81 35.16
N ILE A 64 -18.58 -2.86 34.46
CA ILE A 64 -17.73 -4.02 34.30
C ILE A 64 -16.46 -3.75 35.09
N ILE A 65 -16.11 -4.66 36.00
CA ILE A 65 -14.86 -4.59 36.74
C ILE A 65 -13.88 -5.55 36.10
N GLU A 66 -12.72 -5.05 35.76
CA GLU A 66 -11.62 -5.82 35.22
C GLU A 66 -10.45 -5.82 36.19
N ALA A 67 -10.00 -7.01 36.58
CA ALA A 67 -8.83 -7.23 37.42
C ALA A 67 -7.72 -7.88 36.59
N SER A 68 -6.52 -7.32 36.61
CA SER A 68 -5.36 -7.82 35.86
C SER A 68 -4.07 -7.73 36.70
N TYR A 69 -3.17 -8.69 36.46
CA TYR A 69 -1.84 -8.73 37.07
C TYR A 69 -0.86 -9.36 36.07
N VAL A 70 0.41 -8.95 36.13
CA VAL A 70 1.44 -9.47 35.23
C VAL A 70 1.65 -10.97 35.49
N GLY A 71 1.57 -11.79 34.45
CA GLY A 71 1.68 -13.24 34.56
C GLY A 71 0.36 -13.97 34.87
N TYR A 72 -0.77 -13.27 34.93
CA TYR A 72 -2.06 -13.84 35.29
C TYR A 72 -3.13 -13.56 34.23
N ALA A 73 -4.10 -14.47 34.13
CA ALA A 73 -5.26 -14.30 33.28
C ALA A 73 -6.17 -13.18 33.79
N THR A 74 -6.48 -12.19 32.97
CA THR A 74 -7.39 -11.10 33.31
C THR A 74 -8.79 -11.63 33.57
N GLN A 75 -9.42 -11.21 34.67
CA GLN A 75 -10.81 -11.52 34.96
C GLN A 75 -11.71 -10.30 34.89
N THR A 76 -12.90 -10.49 34.32
CA THR A 76 -13.93 -9.46 34.22
C THR A 76 -15.21 -9.93 34.93
N ARG A 77 -15.91 -9.02 35.64
CA ARG A 77 -17.23 -9.29 36.22
C ARG A 77 -18.15 -8.10 36.03
N GLN A 78 -19.38 -8.38 35.66
CA GLN A 78 -20.43 -7.35 35.66
C GLN A 78 -20.84 -7.05 37.11
N PHE A 79 -21.07 -5.80 37.40
CA PHE A 79 -21.34 -5.31 38.74
C PHE A 79 -22.35 -4.15 38.68
N ASN A 80 -23.26 -4.14 39.65
CA ASN A 80 -24.21 -3.04 39.80
C ASN A 80 -23.95 -2.34 41.16
N MET A 81 -23.52 -1.08 41.11
CA MET A 81 -23.25 -0.24 42.28
C MET A 81 -24.52 0.46 42.71
N GLY A 82 -24.90 0.31 43.96
CA GLY A 82 -25.95 1.09 44.61
C GLY A 82 -25.40 2.31 45.34
N ASP A 83 -26.25 2.94 46.18
CA ASP A 83 -25.90 4.14 46.94
C ASP A 83 -25.07 3.84 48.22
N ALA A 84 -24.96 2.59 48.61
CA ALA A 84 -24.22 2.17 49.82
C ALA A 84 -22.85 1.53 49.45
N ALA A 85 -21.89 1.65 50.39
CA ALA A 85 -20.61 0.96 50.26
C ALA A 85 -20.78 -0.55 50.09
N ARG A 86 -20.05 -1.15 49.18
CA ARG A 86 -20.19 -2.57 48.84
C ARG A 86 -18.84 -3.27 48.77
N THR A 87 -18.76 -4.43 49.38
CA THR A 87 -17.62 -5.34 49.26
C THR A 87 -17.98 -6.46 48.28
N ILE A 88 -17.14 -6.72 47.31
CA ILE A 88 -17.33 -7.77 46.32
C ILE A 88 -16.45 -8.99 46.67
N LYS A 89 -16.84 -10.16 46.13
CA LYS A 89 -16.04 -11.39 46.28
C LYS A 89 -14.66 -11.20 45.64
N PRO A 90 -13.60 -11.79 46.23
CA PRO A 90 -12.25 -11.73 45.66
C PRO A 90 -12.19 -12.10 44.19
N PHE A 91 -11.30 -11.44 43.44
CA PHE A 91 -10.86 -11.89 42.13
C PHE A 91 -9.72 -12.87 42.31
N ALA A 92 -9.96 -14.17 42.08
CA ALA A 92 -8.92 -15.19 42.11
C ALA A 92 -8.34 -15.32 40.68
N LEU A 93 -7.20 -14.71 40.43
CA LEU A 93 -6.53 -14.77 39.15
C LEU A 93 -5.71 -16.04 39.05
N ALA A 94 -5.88 -16.82 37.99
CA ALA A 94 -5.03 -17.97 37.69
C ALA A 94 -3.76 -17.51 36.98
N GLU A 95 -2.62 -18.10 37.37
CA GLU A 95 -1.41 -17.90 36.55
C GLU A 95 -1.70 -18.28 35.10
N SER A 96 -1.49 -17.36 34.23
CA SER A 96 -1.45 -17.62 32.79
C SER A 96 0.03 -17.70 32.45
N ALA A 97 0.48 -18.89 32.04
CA ALA A 97 1.65 -18.94 31.18
C ALA A 97 1.28 -18.06 30.00
N ILE A 98 1.63 -16.79 30.04
CA ILE A 98 1.63 -15.94 28.89
C ILE A 98 2.62 -16.66 27.96
N ALA A 99 2.10 -17.48 27.02
CA ALA A 99 2.75 -17.53 25.75
C ALA A 99 2.85 -16.05 25.39
N LEU A 100 4.03 -15.47 25.58
CA LEU A 100 4.39 -14.21 24.97
C LEU A 100 3.95 -14.42 23.52
N LYS A 101 2.75 -13.93 23.17
CA LYS A 101 2.56 -13.51 21.79
C LYS A 101 3.81 -12.71 21.57
N GLU A 102 4.71 -13.33 20.80
CA GLU A 102 5.94 -12.76 20.35
C GLU A 102 5.71 -11.26 20.39
N ALA A 103 6.30 -10.59 21.37
CA ALA A 103 6.34 -9.14 21.29
C ALA A 103 7.09 -8.99 20.00
N THR A 104 6.34 -8.80 18.93
CA THR A 104 6.88 -8.24 17.71
C THR A 104 7.39 -6.92 18.23
N VAL A 105 8.66 -6.93 18.65
CA VAL A 105 9.46 -5.75 18.69
C VAL A 105 9.37 -5.32 17.24
N THR A 106 8.43 -4.43 16.95
CA THR A 106 8.54 -3.52 15.84
C THR A 106 9.78 -2.70 16.22
N GLY A 107 10.94 -3.36 16.06
CA GLY A 107 12.18 -2.63 15.90
C GLY A 107 11.83 -1.62 14.85
N ILE A 108 12.07 -0.34 15.12
CA ILE A 108 11.97 0.71 14.13
C ILE A 108 12.79 0.15 12.97
N ARG A 109 12.09 -0.44 11.96
CA ARG A 109 12.75 -0.95 10.77
C ARG A 109 13.43 0.28 10.22
N THR A 110 14.74 0.23 10.10
CA THR A 110 15.51 1.33 9.54
C THR A 110 14.85 1.63 8.20
N PRO A 111 14.29 2.82 7.98
CA PRO A 111 13.53 3.11 6.76
C PRO A 111 14.30 2.80 5.50
N MET A 112 15.62 2.92 5.58
CA MET A 112 16.56 2.72 4.48
C MET A 112 17.80 1.99 5.00
N LYS A 113 18.27 1.00 4.25
CA LYS A 113 19.53 0.29 4.49
C LYS A 113 20.39 0.38 3.24
N VAL A 114 21.59 0.92 3.37
CA VAL A 114 22.56 1.00 2.28
C VAL A 114 23.52 -0.16 2.40
N MET A 115 23.72 -0.88 1.32
CA MET A 115 24.69 -1.96 1.13
C MET A 115 25.58 -1.60 -0.07
N GLU A 116 26.58 -2.40 -0.40
CA GLU A 116 27.56 -2.10 -1.43
C GLU A 116 26.91 -1.82 -2.81
N ASP A 117 26.06 -2.72 -3.28
CA ASP A 117 25.40 -2.63 -4.59
C ASP A 117 23.88 -2.42 -4.50
N THR A 118 23.34 -2.23 -3.30
CA THR A 118 21.90 -2.21 -3.08
C THR A 118 21.49 -1.18 -2.03
N VAL A 119 20.47 -0.41 -2.35
CA VAL A 119 19.77 0.43 -1.36
C VAL A 119 18.38 -0.16 -1.14
N GLU A 120 18.12 -0.62 0.08
CA GLU A 120 16.84 -1.22 0.48
C GLU A 120 15.99 -0.23 1.25
N PHE A 121 14.72 -0.11 0.87
CA PHE A 121 13.71 0.70 1.54
C PHE A 121 12.60 -0.19 2.08
N ALA A 122 12.22 -0.02 3.33
CA ALA A 122 11.06 -0.68 3.93
C ALA A 122 9.79 0.07 3.51
N ALA A 123 8.94 -0.52 2.65
CA ALA A 123 7.77 0.16 2.07
C ALA A 123 6.82 0.71 3.14
N GLU A 124 6.64 -0.01 4.26
CA GLU A 124 5.77 0.39 5.37
C GLU A 124 6.24 1.64 6.13
N SER A 125 7.52 2.01 6.00
CA SER A 125 8.09 3.20 6.64
C SER A 125 7.68 4.50 5.93
N TYR A 126 7.18 4.40 4.70
CA TYR A 126 6.76 5.52 3.88
C TYR A 126 5.24 5.54 3.74
N LYS A 127 4.61 6.54 4.34
CA LYS A 127 3.13 6.65 4.34
C LYS A 127 2.61 6.95 2.94
N THR A 128 1.79 6.07 2.39
CA THR A 128 1.06 6.24 1.13
C THR A 128 -0.44 6.19 1.38
N GLN A 129 -1.23 6.59 0.39
CA GLN A 129 -2.68 6.41 0.45
C GLN A 129 -3.07 4.93 0.31
N PRO A 130 -4.23 4.49 0.80
CA PRO A 130 -4.64 3.09 0.77
C PRO A 130 -4.63 2.46 -0.63
N ASN A 131 -4.93 3.23 -1.67
CA ASN A 131 -4.98 2.79 -3.07
C ASN A 131 -3.76 3.25 -3.87
N ALA A 132 -2.65 3.61 -3.20
CA ALA A 132 -1.45 4.07 -3.85
C ALA A 132 -0.79 2.96 -4.68
N VAL A 133 -0.19 3.37 -5.80
CA VAL A 133 0.63 2.53 -6.65
C VAL A 133 2.11 2.71 -6.33
N VAL A 134 2.95 1.83 -6.83
CA VAL A 134 4.41 1.87 -6.59
C VAL A 134 5.02 3.22 -6.98
N GLU A 135 4.52 3.88 -8.04
CA GLU A 135 4.97 5.24 -8.42
C GLU A 135 4.81 6.25 -7.27
N ASP A 136 3.72 6.17 -6.50
CA ASP A 136 3.48 7.06 -5.36
C ASP A 136 4.45 6.79 -4.20
N LEU A 137 4.87 5.55 -4.03
CA LEU A 137 5.91 5.17 -3.09
C LEU A 137 7.27 5.70 -3.55
N LEU A 138 7.64 5.48 -4.81
CA LEU A 138 8.90 5.94 -5.39
C LEU A 138 9.11 7.44 -5.23
N LYS A 139 8.07 8.26 -5.45
CA LYS A 139 8.11 9.73 -5.25
C LYS A 139 8.40 10.17 -3.81
N ARG A 140 8.35 9.24 -2.84
CA ARG A 140 8.60 9.51 -1.42
C ARG A 140 9.95 9.00 -0.94
N LEU A 141 10.64 8.23 -1.76
CA LEU A 141 11.92 7.65 -1.39
C LEU A 141 13.05 8.68 -1.57
N PRO A 142 13.95 8.80 -0.60
CA PRO A 142 15.12 9.67 -0.75
C PRO A 142 16.02 9.17 -1.88
N GLY A 143 16.48 10.09 -2.73
CA GLY A 143 17.36 9.80 -3.87
C GLY A 143 16.66 9.17 -5.07
N VAL A 144 15.33 9.03 -5.05
CA VAL A 144 14.52 8.56 -6.19
C VAL A 144 13.68 9.71 -6.74
N GLU A 145 13.73 9.92 -8.03
CA GLU A 145 12.95 10.93 -8.73
C GLU A 145 12.09 10.26 -9.81
N VAL A 146 10.86 10.70 -9.91
CA VAL A 146 9.92 10.27 -10.96
C VAL A 146 9.46 11.50 -11.71
N SER A 147 9.86 11.59 -12.96
CA SER A 147 9.50 12.69 -13.84
C SER A 147 8.03 12.60 -14.28
N SER A 148 7.50 13.69 -14.83
CA SER A 148 6.09 13.79 -15.26
C SER A 148 5.72 12.82 -16.37
N ASP A 149 6.68 12.36 -17.16
CA ASP A 149 6.52 11.34 -18.20
C ASP A 149 6.64 9.91 -17.68
N GLY A 150 6.98 9.73 -16.38
CA GLY A 150 7.07 8.44 -15.72
C GLY A 150 8.49 7.85 -15.70
N LYS A 151 9.49 8.54 -16.25
CA LYS A 151 10.87 8.12 -16.18
C LYS A 151 11.34 8.14 -14.71
N ILE A 152 11.95 7.05 -14.27
CA ILE A 152 12.41 6.87 -12.90
C ILE A 152 13.93 6.95 -12.89
N THR A 153 14.47 7.75 -11.96
CA THR A 153 15.92 7.80 -11.70
C THR A 153 16.18 7.56 -10.22
N ALA A 154 17.24 6.86 -9.90
CA ALA A 154 17.69 6.66 -8.54
C ALA A 154 19.17 7.03 -8.43
N ASN A 155 19.51 7.91 -7.50
CA ASN A 155 20.86 8.43 -7.32
C ASN A 155 21.49 8.99 -8.62
N GLY A 156 20.65 9.56 -9.51
CA GLY A 156 21.08 10.10 -10.80
C GLY A 156 21.19 9.06 -11.93
N GLN A 157 20.99 7.78 -11.66
CA GLN A 157 20.99 6.72 -12.67
C GLN A 157 19.55 6.37 -13.09
N GLU A 158 19.35 6.15 -14.39
CA GLU A 158 18.05 5.76 -14.92
C GLU A 158 17.74 4.31 -14.57
N ILE A 159 16.51 4.06 -14.11
CA ILE A 159 16.02 2.70 -13.84
C ILE A 159 15.61 2.05 -15.16
N SER A 160 16.29 0.96 -15.50
CA SER A 160 16.04 0.20 -16.72
C SER A 160 14.82 -0.70 -16.61
N LYS A 161 14.63 -1.35 -15.44
CA LYS A 161 13.60 -2.36 -15.22
C LYS A 161 13.06 -2.36 -13.79
N ILE A 162 11.81 -2.84 -13.65
CA ILE A 162 11.24 -3.20 -12.35
C ILE A 162 11.07 -4.71 -12.28
N LEU A 163 11.56 -5.30 -11.20
CA LEU A 163 11.45 -6.71 -10.89
C LEU A 163 10.45 -6.91 -9.74
N VAL A 164 9.75 -8.02 -9.75
CA VAL A 164 8.91 -8.48 -8.63
C VAL A 164 9.43 -9.84 -8.16
N ASP A 165 9.96 -9.89 -6.94
CA ASP A 165 10.67 -11.05 -6.39
C ASP A 165 11.77 -11.57 -7.35
N GLY A 166 12.56 -10.66 -7.91
CA GLY A 166 13.64 -10.95 -8.85
C GLY A 166 13.22 -11.26 -10.29
N LYS A 167 11.92 -11.25 -10.61
CA LYS A 167 11.38 -11.54 -11.95
C LYS A 167 10.98 -10.27 -12.66
N GLU A 168 11.28 -10.17 -13.93
CA GLU A 168 10.92 -9.00 -14.72
C GLU A 168 9.40 -8.82 -14.80
N PHE A 169 8.98 -7.59 -14.59
CA PHE A 169 7.58 -7.21 -14.67
C PHE A 169 7.43 -6.13 -15.75
N PHE A 170 6.93 -6.50 -16.92
CA PHE A 170 6.88 -5.67 -18.13
C PHE A 170 8.26 -5.08 -18.46
N SER A 171 9.13 -5.94 -18.99
CA SER A 171 10.59 -5.82 -19.02
C SER A 171 11.17 -4.52 -19.59
N ASP A 172 10.50 -3.87 -20.55
CA ASP A 172 11.05 -2.69 -21.22
C ASP A 172 10.45 -1.35 -20.76
N ASP A 173 9.51 -1.36 -19.83
CA ASP A 173 8.88 -0.12 -19.37
C ASP A 173 8.61 -0.15 -17.85
N PRO A 174 9.55 0.39 -17.06
CA PRO A 174 9.37 0.51 -15.62
C PRO A 174 8.15 1.35 -15.23
N THR A 175 7.65 2.21 -16.12
CA THR A 175 6.45 3.01 -15.89
C THR A 175 5.20 2.14 -15.79
N VAL A 176 5.12 1.09 -16.62
CA VAL A 176 4.00 0.14 -16.57
C VAL A 176 3.93 -0.54 -15.20
N ALA A 177 5.07 -1.00 -14.70
CA ALA A 177 5.15 -1.63 -13.39
C ALA A 177 4.81 -0.63 -12.27
N SER A 178 5.41 0.55 -12.27
CA SER A 178 5.24 1.53 -11.20
C SER A 178 3.81 2.05 -11.07
N ARG A 179 3.09 2.21 -12.18
CA ARG A 179 1.72 2.73 -12.21
C ARG A 179 0.63 1.69 -11.99
N ASN A 180 0.94 0.41 -12.13
CA ASN A 180 -0.08 -0.65 -12.07
C ASN A 180 0.09 -1.62 -10.89
N LEU A 181 1.24 -1.61 -10.21
CA LEU A 181 1.44 -2.41 -9.00
C LEU A 181 0.99 -1.63 -7.75
N PRO A 182 0.08 -2.20 -6.95
CA PRO A 182 -0.36 -1.55 -5.71
C PRO A 182 0.72 -1.66 -4.62
N VAL A 183 0.94 -0.57 -3.87
CA VAL A 183 1.94 -0.53 -2.77
C VAL A 183 1.64 -1.53 -1.66
N ASN A 184 0.38 -1.87 -1.43
CA ASN A 184 -0.04 -2.73 -0.31
C ASN A 184 0.55 -4.14 -0.35
N ILE A 185 0.96 -4.63 -1.53
CA ILE A 185 1.62 -5.93 -1.69
C ILE A 185 3.13 -5.88 -1.44
N VAL A 186 3.73 -4.68 -1.47
CA VAL A 186 5.19 -4.50 -1.38
C VAL A 186 5.63 -4.51 0.08
N GLU A 187 6.58 -5.38 0.43
CA GLU A 187 7.26 -5.39 1.72
C GLU A 187 8.47 -4.47 1.70
N LYS A 188 9.31 -4.62 0.65
CA LYS A 188 10.56 -3.90 0.47
C LYS A 188 10.74 -3.50 -0.98
N LEU A 189 11.44 -2.40 -1.16
CA LEU A 189 11.91 -1.92 -2.45
C LEU A 189 13.43 -1.85 -2.39
N GLN A 190 14.10 -2.46 -3.35
CA GLN A 190 15.54 -2.47 -3.47
C GLN A 190 15.95 -1.80 -4.79
N VAL A 191 16.81 -0.81 -4.71
CA VAL A 191 17.52 -0.27 -5.87
C VAL A 191 18.83 -1.03 -5.96
N VAL A 192 19.04 -1.75 -7.05
CA VAL A 192 20.18 -2.66 -7.23
C VAL A 192 20.94 -2.28 -8.48
N ASN A 193 22.24 -2.14 -8.37
CA ASN A 193 23.14 -2.08 -9.52
C ASN A 193 23.60 -3.50 -9.83
N ARG A 194 23.35 -3.97 -11.04
CA ARG A 194 23.71 -5.33 -11.47
C ARG A 194 24.34 -5.31 -12.86
N LYS A 195 25.04 -6.37 -13.19
CA LYS A 195 25.57 -6.58 -14.54
C LYS A 195 24.42 -6.67 -15.56
N SER A 196 24.70 -6.31 -16.79
CA SER A 196 23.75 -6.39 -17.90
C SER A 196 23.12 -7.80 -18.03
N ASP A 197 21.95 -7.90 -18.63
CA ASP A 197 21.32 -9.19 -18.90
C ASP A 197 22.23 -10.09 -19.77
N LEU A 198 22.97 -9.48 -20.73
CA LEU A 198 23.89 -10.22 -21.59
C LEU A 198 25.02 -10.85 -20.77
N ALA A 199 25.65 -10.05 -19.88
CA ALA A 199 26.73 -10.55 -19.01
C ALA A 199 26.22 -11.65 -18.06
N ARG A 200 24.99 -11.54 -17.56
CA ARG A 200 24.38 -12.54 -16.68
C ARG A 200 24.04 -13.86 -17.42
N MET A 201 23.62 -13.77 -18.68
CA MET A 201 23.26 -14.93 -19.48
C MET A 201 24.48 -15.67 -20.03
N THR A 202 25.51 -14.92 -20.44
CA THR A 202 26.70 -15.51 -21.08
C THR A 202 27.80 -15.83 -20.09
N GLY A 203 27.76 -15.27 -18.87
CA GLY A 203 28.82 -15.34 -17.88
C GLY A 203 30.05 -14.49 -18.23
N VAL A 204 30.03 -13.78 -19.36
CA VAL A 204 31.12 -12.90 -19.82
C VAL A 204 30.79 -11.47 -19.44
N ASP A 205 31.68 -10.81 -18.73
CA ASP A 205 31.52 -9.42 -18.33
C ASP A 205 31.68 -8.52 -19.56
N ASP A 206 30.65 -7.78 -19.89
CA ASP A 206 30.63 -6.81 -21.00
C ASP A 206 30.98 -5.37 -20.53
N GLY A 207 31.22 -5.20 -19.21
CA GLY A 207 31.53 -3.90 -18.60
C GLY A 207 30.30 -2.97 -18.48
N GLU A 208 29.10 -3.43 -18.82
CA GLU A 208 27.88 -2.66 -18.69
C GLU A 208 27.13 -3.03 -17.39
N GLU A 209 26.67 -2.02 -16.68
CA GLU A 209 25.84 -2.16 -15.48
C GLU A 209 24.48 -1.53 -15.74
N GLU A 210 23.45 -2.15 -15.18
CA GLU A 210 22.09 -1.62 -15.18
C GLU A 210 21.59 -1.40 -13.75
N THR A 211 20.88 -0.31 -13.55
CA THR A 211 20.18 -0.03 -12.27
C THR A 211 18.75 -0.49 -12.38
N VAL A 212 18.34 -1.39 -11.50
CA VAL A 212 17.00 -1.96 -11.47
C VAL A 212 16.34 -1.75 -10.11
N ILE A 213 15.01 -1.71 -10.09
CA ILE A 213 14.22 -1.76 -8.86
C ILE A 213 13.68 -3.18 -8.68
N ASN A 214 13.98 -3.81 -7.55
CA ASN A 214 13.38 -5.08 -7.16
C ASN A 214 12.36 -4.87 -6.04
N LEU A 215 11.13 -5.26 -6.28
CA LEU A 215 10.04 -5.21 -5.32
C LEU A 215 9.88 -6.58 -4.67
N THR A 216 10.07 -6.66 -3.36
CA THR A 216 9.81 -7.89 -2.61
C THR A 216 8.36 -7.88 -2.14
N VAL A 217 7.62 -8.95 -2.45
CA VAL A 217 6.22 -9.11 -2.08
C VAL A 217 6.08 -9.56 -0.63
N LYS A 218 5.09 -9.05 0.09
CA LYS A 218 4.80 -9.39 1.48
C LYS A 218 4.55 -10.88 1.65
N LYS A 219 5.04 -11.44 2.76
CA LYS A 219 4.75 -12.83 3.17
C LYS A 219 3.24 -13.04 3.21
N GLY A 220 2.76 -14.09 2.55
CA GLY A 220 1.33 -14.40 2.42
C GLY A 220 0.67 -13.87 1.13
N MET A 221 1.32 -12.97 0.39
CA MET A 221 0.85 -12.51 -0.93
C MET A 221 1.44 -13.32 -2.11
N HIS A 222 2.37 -14.24 -1.84
CA HIS A 222 2.98 -15.11 -2.87
C HIS A 222 2.03 -16.17 -3.45
N ASN A 223 0.86 -16.38 -2.83
CA ASN A 223 -0.18 -17.29 -3.31
C ASN A 223 -1.54 -16.61 -3.19
N GLY A 224 -2.08 -16.12 -4.29
CA GLY A 224 -3.37 -15.44 -4.24
C GLY A 224 -3.72 -14.72 -5.53
N TRP A 225 -4.90 -14.14 -5.51
CA TRP A 225 -5.36 -13.18 -6.50
C TRP A 225 -5.42 -11.82 -5.85
N PHE A 226 -4.93 -10.79 -6.53
CA PHE A 226 -5.08 -9.41 -6.09
C PHE A 226 -5.13 -8.50 -7.31
N GLY A 227 -5.71 -7.34 -7.13
CA GLY A 227 -5.83 -6.39 -8.21
C GLY A 227 -6.66 -5.19 -7.81
N ASN A 228 -6.87 -4.33 -8.77
CA ASN A 228 -7.73 -3.17 -8.66
C ASN A 228 -8.53 -2.98 -9.95
N ALA A 229 -9.67 -2.35 -9.82
CA ALA A 229 -10.47 -1.90 -10.94
C ALA A 229 -11.01 -0.50 -10.64
N GLU A 230 -10.95 0.36 -11.63
CA GLU A 230 -11.46 1.72 -11.58
C GLU A 230 -12.34 1.94 -12.81
N ALA A 231 -13.50 2.54 -12.61
CA ALA A 231 -14.36 2.96 -13.70
C ALA A 231 -14.99 4.32 -13.37
N GLY A 232 -15.01 5.22 -14.33
CA GLY A 232 -15.62 6.54 -14.22
C GLY A 232 -16.34 6.92 -15.49
N TYR A 233 -17.46 7.60 -15.33
CA TYR A 233 -18.21 8.20 -16.43
C TYR A 233 -18.55 9.65 -16.09
N GLY A 234 -18.35 10.54 -17.04
CA GLY A 234 -18.51 11.98 -16.86
C GLY A 234 -19.45 12.60 -17.89
N THR A 235 -19.57 13.91 -17.84
CA THR A 235 -20.29 14.71 -18.85
C THR A 235 -19.62 14.57 -20.23
N ASP A 236 -20.35 14.88 -21.32
CA ASP A 236 -19.89 14.81 -22.69
C ASP A 236 -19.33 13.44 -23.10
N ASP A 237 -19.99 12.37 -22.64
CA ASP A 237 -19.62 10.98 -22.91
C ASP A 237 -18.17 10.65 -22.57
N ARG A 238 -17.61 11.31 -21.55
CA ARG A 238 -16.26 11.02 -21.05
C ARG A 238 -16.28 9.76 -20.20
N TYR A 239 -15.34 8.88 -20.45
CA TYR A 239 -15.19 7.65 -19.67
C TYR A 239 -13.71 7.33 -19.39
N LYS A 240 -13.51 6.61 -18.31
CA LYS A 240 -12.24 6.01 -17.93
C LYS A 240 -12.53 4.66 -17.29
N ALA A 241 -11.83 3.63 -17.69
CA ALA A 241 -11.86 2.32 -17.08
C ALA A 241 -10.45 1.72 -17.07
N ASN A 242 -10.00 1.27 -15.90
CA ASN A 242 -8.72 0.61 -15.72
C ASN A 242 -8.92 -0.64 -14.88
N PHE A 243 -8.18 -1.70 -15.16
CA PHE A 243 -8.10 -2.84 -14.26
C PHE A 243 -6.69 -3.43 -14.26
N THR A 244 -6.33 -4.01 -13.13
CA THR A 244 -5.14 -4.83 -12.95
C THR A 244 -5.56 -6.09 -12.19
N VAL A 245 -5.22 -7.25 -12.71
CA VAL A 245 -5.46 -8.55 -12.07
C VAL A 245 -4.18 -9.34 -12.05
N ASN A 246 -3.76 -9.73 -10.85
CA ASN A 246 -2.54 -10.50 -10.62
C ASN A 246 -2.89 -11.86 -10.02
N ARG A 247 -2.26 -12.91 -10.50
CA ARG A 247 -2.28 -14.25 -9.92
C ARG A 247 -0.85 -14.68 -9.62
N PHE A 248 -0.55 -14.88 -8.33
CA PHE A 248 0.72 -15.45 -7.88
C PHE A 248 0.48 -16.83 -7.28
N TRP A 249 1.36 -17.80 -7.58
CA TRP A 249 1.29 -19.14 -7.00
C TRP A 249 2.62 -19.88 -7.15
N ASN A 250 3.10 -20.47 -6.07
CA ASN A 250 4.31 -21.33 -6.06
C ASN A 250 5.51 -20.71 -6.81
N GLY A 251 5.73 -19.43 -6.64
CA GLY A 251 6.76 -18.68 -7.35
C GLY A 251 6.42 -18.28 -8.79
N ASN A 252 5.29 -18.68 -9.34
CA ASN A 252 4.82 -18.21 -10.64
C ASN A 252 4.01 -16.92 -10.51
N GLN A 253 3.96 -16.16 -11.60
CA GLN A 253 3.15 -14.93 -11.65
C GLN A 253 2.54 -14.74 -13.05
N ILE A 254 1.29 -14.32 -13.08
CA ILE A 254 0.61 -13.83 -14.27
C ILE A 254 -0.13 -12.55 -13.89
N THR A 255 -0.03 -11.54 -14.74
CA THR A 255 -0.68 -10.24 -14.58
C THR A 255 -1.41 -9.87 -15.86
N PHE A 256 -2.63 -9.38 -15.71
CA PHE A 256 -3.41 -8.78 -16.78
C PHE A 256 -3.67 -7.32 -16.46
N LEU A 257 -3.48 -6.45 -17.44
CA LEU A 257 -3.75 -5.02 -17.39
C LEU A 257 -4.74 -4.65 -18.47
N GLY A 258 -5.66 -3.75 -18.17
CA GLY A 258 -6.55 -3.17 -19.16
C GLY A 258 -6.83 -1.70 -18.86
N SER A 259 -6.83 -0.87 -19.89
CA SER A 259 -7.17 0.54 -19.80
C SER A 259 -7.98 0.97 -21.01
N ALA A 260 -9.03 1.74 -20.77
CA ALA A 260 -9.80 2.38 -21.83
C ALA A 260 -10.28 3.75 -21.36
N ASN A 261 -10.01 4.80 -22.12
CA ASN A 261 -10.44 6.14 -21.77
C ASN A 261 -10.56 7.06 -23.01
N ASN A 262 -11.29 8.16 -22.86
CA ASN A 262 -11.34 9.28 -23.79
C ASN A 262 -11.13 10.64 -23.09
N VAL A 263 -10.37 10.64 -21.99
CA VAL A 263 -10.04 11.81 -21.17
C VAL A 263 -8.61 12.29 -21.36
N ASN A 264 -8.00 11.95 -22.49
CA ASN A 264 -6.63 12.30 -22.85
C ASN A 264 -5.56 11.72 -21.88
N GLU A 265 -5.89 10.65 -21.15
CA GLU A 265 -4.89 9.93 -20.37
C GLU A 265 -4.14 8.93 -21.27
N PRO A 266 -2.80 8.88 -21.20
CA PRO A 266 -2.04 7.85 -21.90
C PRO A 266 -2.38 6.49 -21.29
N GLY A 267 -2.56 5.49 -22.16
CA GLY A 267 -2.66 4.09 -21.71
C GLY A 267 -1.32 3.61 -21.12
N PHE A 268 -1.35 2.53 -20.33
CA PHE A 268 -0.14 1.95 -19.77
C PHE A 268 0.80 1.33 -20.82
N ALA A 269 0.30 1.01 -22.00
CA ALA A 269 1.08 0.42 -23.09
C ALA A 269 1.90 1.43 -23.91
N ASP A 270 1.77 2.72 -23.61
CA ASP A 270 2.46 3.78 -24.31
C ASP A 270 3.80 4.15 -23.62
N GLY A 271 4.73 3.21 -23.52
CA GLY A 271 6.16 3.54 -23.34
C GLY A 271 6.68 4.46 -24.45
N ALA A 272 5.93 4.52 -25.57
CA ALA A 272 6.07 5.52 -26.61
C ALA A 272 5.40 6.88 -26.28
N SER A 273 4.77 7.05 -25.11
CA SER A 273 4.13 8.33 -24.77
C SER A 273 5.11 9.51 -24.72
N GLY A 274 6.41 9.23 -24.54
CA GLY A 274 7.46 10.21 -24.78
C GLY A 274 7.53 10.70 -26.23
N ARG A 275 7.16 9.88 -27.22
CA ARG A 275 7.13 10.28 -28.64
C ARG A 275 5.87 11.07 -28.99
N PHE A 276 4.71 10.70 -28.43
CA PHE A 276 3.47 11.45 -28.67
C PHE A 276 3.46 12.82 -27.98
N ARG A 277 4.09 12.99 -26.84
CA ARG A 277 4.30 14.31 -26.22
C ARG A 277 5.23 15.22 -27.03
N ARG A 278 6.12 14.66 -27.82
CA ARG A 278 7.08 15.42 -28.65
C ARG A 278 6.44 16.10 -29.87
N PHE A 279 5.27 15.66 -30.30
CA PHE A 279 4.55 16.21 -31.44
C PHE A 279 3.45 17.22 -31.09
N GLY A 280 3.65 17.99 -30.03
CA GLY A 280 2.85 19.20 -29.75
C GLY A 280 1.60 18.90 -28.94
N GLY A 281 1.37 19.76 -28.02
CA GLY A 281 0.29 20.01 -27.10
C GLY A 281 -0.95 19.13 -27.14
N THR A 282 -1.59 19.01 -26.02
CA THR A 282 -2.85 18.31 -25.76
C THR A 282 -4.07 18.88 -26.52
N ASN A 283 -3.88 19.26 -27.80
CA ASN A 283 -4.98 19.78 -28.64
C ASN A 283 -5.77 18.60 -29.20
N GLY A 284 -7.05 18.51 -28.85
CA GLY A 284 -7.95 17.48 -29.34
C GLY A 284 -8.34 16.45 -28.26
N ILE A 285 -9.20 15.54 -28.67
CA ILE A 285 -9.69 14.44 -27.87
C ILE A 285 -9.01 13.16 -28.32
N THR A 286 -8.38 12.46 -27.39
CA THR A 286 -7.76 11.16 -27.64
C THR A 286 -8.52 10.08 -26.89
N SER A 287 -9.01 9.08 -27.63
CA SER A 287 -9.47 7.82 -27.06
C SER A 287 -8.31 6.84 -27.08
N ALA A 288 -7.99 6.26 -25.92
CA ALA A 288 -6.93 5.28 -25.79
C ALA A 288 -7.49 3.97 -25.19
N GLN A 289 -7.06 2.86 -25.76
CA GLN A 289 -7.38 1.52 -25.29
C GLN A 289 -6.09 0.72 -25.22
N SER A 290 -5.82 0.05 -24.12
CA SER A 290 -4.62 -0.74 -23.93
C SER A 290 -4.92 -2.04 -23.21
N PHE A 291 -4.23 -3.10 -23.60
CA PHE A 291 -4.25 -4.39 -22.93
C PHE A 291 -2.82 -4.88 -22.76
N GLY A 292 -2.51 -5.41 -21.58
CA GLY A 292 -1.20 -5.99 -21.27
C GLY A 292 -1.34 -7.31 -20.55
N MET A 293 -0.43 -8.21 -20.81
CA MET A 293 -0.25 -9.46 -20.08
C MET A 293 1.23 -9.64 -19.79
N ASN A 294 1.58 -9.90 -18.54
CA ASN A 294 2.91 -10.33 -18.14
C ASN A 294 2.81 -11.70 -17.49
N PHE A 295 3.76 -12.57 -17.75
CA PHE A 295 3.80 -13.90 -17.17
C PHE A 295 5.24 -14.34 -16.87
N ASN A 296 5.40 -15.08 -15.77
CA ASN A 296 6.62 -15.77 -15.41
C ASN A 296 6.23 -17.10 -14.77
N VAL A 297 6.46 -18.20 -15.49
CA VAL A 297 5.99 -19.52 -15.10
C VAL A 297 7.13 -20.52 -15.21
N GLY A 298 7.27 -21.41 -14.23
CA GLY A 298 8.31 -22.41 -14.17
C GLY A 298 9.32 -22.18 -13.05
N LYS A 299 10.33 -23.03 -13.01
CA LYS A 299 11.43 -22.96 -12.05
C LYS A 299 12.71 -22.60 -12.79
N GLU A 300 13.41 -21.58 -12.27
CA GLU A 300 14.66 -21.08 -12.84
C GLU A 300 15.74 -22.18 -12.96
N GLU A 301 15.71 -23.14 -12.03
CA GLU A 301 16.67 -24.25 -11.98
C GLU A 301 16.49 -25.28 -13.12
N ILE A 302 15.29 -25.39 -13.70
CA ILE A 302 14.97 -26.46 -14.68
C ILE A 302 14.47 -25.85 -15.99
N PHE A 303 13.34 -25.19 -15.93
CA PHE A 303 12.66 -24.64 -17.08
C PHE A 303 11.76 -23.47 -16.66
N ARG A 304 11.93 -22.34 -17.29
CA ARG A 304 11.15 -21.12 -17.04
C ARG A 304 10.78 -20.45 -18.34
N VAL A 305 9.54 -19.99 -18.41
CA VAL A 305 9.06 -19.13 -19.49
C VAL A 305 8.55 -17.84 -18.86
N GLY A 306 9.07 -16.73 -19.34
CA GLY A 306 8.65 -15.39 -18.94
C GLY A 306 8.46 -14.50 -20.13
N GLY A 307 7.71 -13.43 -19.94
CA GLY A 307 7.53 -12.42 -20.97
C GLY A 307 6.34 -11.52 -20.77
N ASP A 308 6.14 -10.64 -21.73
CA ASP A 308 4.99 -9.74 -21.76
C ASP A 308 4.42 -9.56 -23.18
N LEU A 309 3.13 -9.31 -23.20
CA LEU A 309 2.37 -8.96 -24.40
C LEU A 309 1.67 -7.64 -24.14
N MET A 310 1.78 -6.71 -25.06
CA MET A 310 1.12 -5.40 -24.94
C MET A 310 0.49 -5.02 -26.28
N TYR A 311 -0.75 -4.54 -26.17
CA TYR A 311 -1.49 -3.97 -27.29
C TYR A 311 -2.03 -2.60 -26.89
N SER A 312 -1.91 -1.62 -27.78
CA SER A 312 -2.56 -0.33 -27.63
C SER A 312 -3.21 0.14 -28.92
N HIS A 313 -4.32 0.81 -28.76
CA HIS A 313 -5.03 1.53 -29.82
C HIS A 313 -5.29 2.96 -29.34
N THR A 314 -4.99 3.92 -30.22
CA THR A 314 -5.26 5.34 -30.02
C THR A 314 -6.03 5.91 -31.19
N ASP A 315 -7.06 6.71 -30.93
CA ASP A 315 -7.81 7.49 -31.93
C ASP A 315 -7.86 8.94 -31.43
N ARG A 316 -7.14 9.81 -32.15
CA ARG A 316 -7.03 11.24 -31.81
C ARG A 316 -7.78 12.06 -32.82
N ASP A 317 -8.66 12.91 -32.35
CA ASP A 317 -9.41 13.89 -33.12
C ASP A 317 -8.92 15.29 -32.75
N THR A 318 -8.33 15.99 -33.69
CA THR A 318 -7.74 17.32 -33.44
C THR A 318 -8.44 18.33 -34.36
N ARG A 319 -8.94 19.40 -33.77
CA ARG A 319 -9.50 20.56 -34.48
C ARG A 319 -8.74 21.80 -34.06
N SER A 320 -8.24 22.55 -35.01
CA SER A 320 -7.61 23.83 -34.74
C SER A 320 -8.19 24.91 -35.64
N HIS A 321 -8.60 26.02 -35.04
CA HIS A 321 -8.98 27.24 -35.70
C HIS A 321 -7.89 28.29 -35.47
N SER A 322 -7.39 28.91 -36.53
CA SER A 322 -6.38 29.96 -36.43
C SER A 322 -6.84 31.15 -37.25
N ASP A 323 -6.94 32.29 -36.61
CA ASP A 323 -7.22 33.58 -37.25
C ASP A 323 -6.01 34.51 -37.02
N ARG A 324 -5.32 34.83 -38.09
CA ARG A 324 -4.12 35.68 -38.04
C ARG A 324 -4.37 36.95 -38.85
N GLN A 325 -4.13 38.08 -38.21
CA GLN A 325 -4.16 39.38 -38.88
C GLN A 325 -2.74 39.94 -38.91
N TYR A 326 -2.27 40.22 -40.10
CA TYR A 326 -1.00 40.89 -40.37
C TYR A 326 -1.27 42.36 -40.60
N LEU A 327 -0.65 43.22 -39.83
CA LEU A 327 -0.74 44.67 -39.94
C LEU A 327 0.53 45.16 -40.61
N PHE A 328 0.37 45.75 -41.82
CA PHE A 328 1.45 46.43 -42.56
C PHE A 328 1.15 47.92 -42.53
N GLU A 329 2.14 48.78 -42.81
CA GLU A 329 1.98 50.23 -42.75
C GLU A 329 0.83 50.75 -43.64
N ASP A 330 0.62 50.14 -44.82
CA ASP A 330 -0.39 50.54 -45.81
C ASP A 330 -1.50 49.50 -46.08
N SER A 331 -1.48 48.37 -45.39
CA SER A 331 -2.46 47.32 -45.63
C SER A 331 -2.61 46.34 -44.47
N THR A 332 -3.72 45.64 -44.45
CA THR A 332 -3.97 44.56 -43.49
C THR A 332 -4.28 43.28 -44.27
N SER A 333 -3.66 42.16 -43.88
CA SER A 333 -3.97 40.85 -44.40
C SER A 333 -4.50 39.97 -43.26
N ARG A 334 -5.59 39.23 -43.50
CA ARG A 334 -6.19 38.30 -42.56
C ARG A 334 -6.19 36.92 -43.15
N THR A 335 -5.66 35.96 -42.38
CA THR A 335 -5.66 34.55 -42.78
C THR A 335 -6.46 33.77 -41.74
N VAL A 336 -7.53 33.13 -42.18
CA VAL A 336 -8.32 32.21 -41.37
C VAL A 336 -8.03 30.80 -41.83
N SER A 337 -7.67 29.91 -40.92
CA SER A 337 -7.36 28.52 -41.21
C SER A 337 -8.06 27.59 -40.25
N ASP A 338 -8.87 26.69 -40.76
CA ASP A 338 -9.50 25.60 -40.03
C ASP A 338 -8.82 24.29 -40.40
N LYS A 339 -8.27 23.60 -39.42
CA LYS A 339 -7.65 22.30 -39.59
C LYS A 339 -8.41 21.23 -38.83
N TYR A 340 -8.71 20.14 -39.50
CA TYR A 340 -9.19 18.90 -38.88
C TYR A 340 -8.21 17.78 -39.19
N ALA A 341 -7.79 17.05 -38.16
CA ALA A 341 -6.93 15.89 -38.34
C ALA A 341 -7.44 14.76 -37.42
N ARG A 342 -7.45 13.56 -37.92
CA ARG A 342 -7.76 12.35 -37.19
C ARG A 342 -6.63 11.35 -37.38
N ASP A 343 -6.00 10.98 -36.21
CA ASP A 343 -4.88 10.05 -36.19
C ASP A 343 -5.31 8.77 -35.48
N LYS A 344 -5.12 7.63 -36.15
CA LYS A 344 -5.36 6.31 -35.55
C LYS A 344 -4.07 5.51 -35.52
N GLY A 345 -3.77 4.96 -34.35
CA GLY A 345 -2.59 4.15 -34.16
C GLY A 345 -2.94 2.81 -33.51
N HIS A 346 -2.24 1.78 -33.94
CA HIS A 346 -2.23 0.47 -33.28
C HIS A 346 -0.79 0.10 -33.01
N ASN A 347 -0.51 -0.38 -31.80
CA ASN A 347 0.80 -0.89 -31.44
C ASN A 347 0.65 -2.25 -30.77
N PHE A 348 1.46 -3.21 -31.20
CA PHE A 348 1.56 -4.52 -30.57
C PHE A 348 3.02 -4.82 -30.27
N ARG A 349 3.29 -5.25 -29.06
CA ARG A 349 4.61 -5.70 -28.61
C ARG A 349 4.48 -7.03 -27.92
N ALA A 350 5.42 -7.92 -28.17
CA ALA A 350 5.56 -9.19 -27.47
C ALA A 350 7.04 -9.42 -27.16
N ASP A 351 7.34 -9.74 -25.94
CA ASP A 351 8.63 -10.25 -25.48
C ASP A 351 8.41 -11.60 -24.82
N VAL A 352 9.19 -12.60 -25.22
CA VAL A 352 9.11 -13.95 -24.63
C VAL A 352 10.52 -14.46 -24.43
N ARG A 353 10.81 -14.84 -23.20
CA ARG A 353 12.08 -15.42 -22.77
C ARG A 353 11.87 -16.85 -22.28
N VAL A 354 12.68 -17.75 -22.75
CA VAL A 354 12.70 -19.15 -22.34
C VAL A 354 14.08 -19.45 -21.76
N GLU A 355 14.11 -19.92 -20.52
CA GLU A 355 15.31 -20.37 -19.83
C GLU A 355 15.19 -21.89 -19.60
N TRP A 356 16.17 -22.63 -20.07
CA TRP A 356 16.21 -24.09 -19.94
C TRP A 356 17.58 -24.56 -19.48
N ASN A 357 17.63 -25.15 -18.30
CA ASN A 357 18.82 -25.69 -17.67
C ASN A 357 18.69 -27.23 -17.56
N PRO A 358 19.08 -27.97 -18.59
CA PRO A 358 18.85 -29.42 -18.61
C PRO A 358 19.71 -30.24 -17.64
N ASP A 359 20.79 -29.63 -17.10
CA ASP A 359 21.82 -30.35 -16.32
C ASP A 359 21.84 -29.95 -14.82
N SER A 360 20.76 -29.42 -14.29
CA SER A 360 20.63 -29.05 -12.86
C SER A 360 20.04 -30.15 -11.99
#